data_4adb77bd7297ed97c2a4fdaf6666fe96
#
_entry.id   4adb77bd7297ed97c2a4fdaf6666fe96
#
_cell.length_a   1.000
_cell.length_b   1.000
_cell.length_c   1.000
_cell.angle_alpha   90.00
_cell.angle_beta   90.00
_cell.angle_gamma   90.00
#
_symmetry.space_group_name_H-M   'P 1'
#
loop_
_entity.id
_entity.type
_entity.pdbx_description
1 polymer ?
#
loop_
_entity_poly.entity_id
_entity_poly.type
_entity_poly.pdbx_seq_one_letter_code
_entity_poly.pdbx_strand_id
1 'polypeptide(L)'
;MFGFGSSSSEAEIEKPAPTREERKQCWASRDIYHGCLDKNKVLQAGDEVKRDGKGNVVAGSVCDGERQAYEGSCAKAWVDYFNKRRTLELRRLATIAAAEKSGDAAKVDAWKSVPGAAR
;
A
#
# COMPACT_ATOMS: atom_id res chain seq x y z
N MET A 1 -32.19 9.92 -11.66
CA MET A 1 -31.76 9.78 -11.56
C MET A 1 -31.10 9.61 -11.70
N PHE A 2 -30.64 9.49 -11.62
CA PHE A 2 -29.89 9.31 -11.60
C PHE A 2 -29.35 8.63 -11.63
N GLY A 3 -29.31 8.35 -12.03
CA GLY A 3 -28.81 7.49 -12.18
C GLY A 3 -27.63 7.11 -11.68
N PHE A 4 -27.10 7.25 -11.59
CA PHE A 4 -26.16 6.97 -11.17
C PHE A 4 -25.88 6.13 -10.66
N GLY A 5 -25.85 5.69 -10.67
CA GLY A 5 -25.69 5.00 -10.25
C GLY A 5 -25.02 4.08 -9.98
N SER A 6 -24.76 3.49 -10.19
CA SER A 6 -24.28 2.71 -9.97
C SER A 6 -24.29 1.96 -8.82
N SER A 7 -24.52 0.86 -8.83
CA SER A 7 -24.94 0.12 -7.75
C SER A 7 -23.86 -0.30 -6.82
N SER A 8 -22.74 -0.73 -7.29
CA SER A 8 -21.71 -1.10 -6.36
C SER A 8 -21.17 0.11 -5.65
N SER A 9 -21.19 1.21 -6.33
CA SER A 9 -20.79 2.42 -5.66
C SER A 9 -21.89 2.93 -4.75
N GLU A 10 -23.07 2.39 -4.84
CA GLU A 10 -24.13 2.79 -3.93
C GLU A 10 -23.77 2.52 -2.49
N ALA A 11 -23.14 1.39 -2.22
CA ALA A 11 -22.72 1.10 -0.87
C ALA A 11 -21.73 2.12 -0.36
N GLU A 12 -20.84 2.57 -1.22
CA GLU A 12 -19.89 3.59 -0.84
C GLU A 12 -20.52 4.95 -0.70
N ILE A 13 -21.47 5.25 -1.59
CA ILE A 13 -22.17 6.50 -1.54
C ILE A 13 -22.98 6.63 -0.24
N GLU A 14 -23.54 5.52 0.21
CA GLU A 14 -24.33 5.55 1.43
C GLU A 14 -23.48 5.75 2.67
N LYS A 15 -22.19 5.46 2.59
CA LYS A 15 -21.31 5.68 3.71
C LYS A 15 -20.89 7.13 3.75
N PRO A 16 -20.92 7.74 4.92
CA PRO A 16 -20.38 9.10 5.03
C PRO A 16 -18.88 9.08 4.81
N ALA A 17 -18.34 10.22 4.45
CA ALA A 17 -16.91 10.34 4.31
C ALA A 17 -16.24 9.98 5.63
N PRO A 18 -15.03 9.39 5.61
CA PRO A 18 -14.35 9.04 6.84
C PRO A 18 -14.11 10.27 7.70
N THR A 19 -14.29 10.10 9.00
CA THR A 19 -13.97 11.17 9.94
C THR A 19 -12.46 11.31 10.08
N ARG A 20 -12.05 12.39 10.74
CA ARG A 20 -10.62 12.59 10.99
C ARG A 20 -10.05 11.42 11.80
N GLU A 21 -10.79 10.95 12.79
CA GLU A 21 -10.33 9.83 13.61
C GLU A 21 -10.20 8.55 12.82
N GLU A 22 -11.15 8.30 11.95
CA GLU A 22 -11.09 7.13 11.09
C GLU A 22 -9.91 7.17 10.15
N ARG A 23 -9.60 8.35 9.61
CA ARG A 23 -8.44 8.49 8.74
C ARG A 23 -7.15 8.27 9.51
N LYS A 24 -7.06 8.80 10.72
CA LYS A 24 -5.87 8.57 11.55
C LYS A 24 -5.67 7.10 11.85
N GLN A 25 -6.76 6.41 12.17
CA GLN A 25 -6.69 4.98 12.47
C GLN A 25 -6.25 4.19 11.24
N CYS A 26 -6.79 4.53 10.09
CA CYS A 26 -6.38 3.89 8.84
C CYS A 26 -4.88 4.09 8.60
N TRP A 27 -4.41 5.33 8.74
CA TRP A 27 -3.00 5.63 8.49
C TRP A 27 -2.08 4.94 9.49
N ALA A 28 -2.48 4.88 10.75
CA ALA A 28 -1.68 4.19 11.76
C ALA A 28 -1.59 2.70 11.46
N SER A 29 -2.71 2.08 11.10
CA SER A 29 -2.73 0.67 10.73
C SER A 29 -1.89 0.40 9.50
N ARG A 30 -1.97 1.30 8.51
CA ARG A 30 -1.16 1.20 7.31
C ARG A 30 0.32 1.21 7.66
N ASP A 31 0.73 2.15 8.50
CA ASP A 31 2.14 2.27 8.85
C ASP A 31 2.65 1.03 9.58
N ILE A 32 1.82 0.48 10.44
CA ILE A 32 2.19 -0.73 11.18
C ILE A 32 2.34 -1.92 10.22
N TYR A 33 1.40 -2.09 9.31
CA TYR A 33 1.47 -3.19 8.35
C TYR A 33 2.65 -3.02 7.41
N HIS A 34 2.81 -1.83 6.83
CA HIS A 34 3.93 -1.58 5.92
C HIS A 34 5.27 -1.72 6.63
N GLY A 35 5.34 -1.31 7.89
CA GLY A 35 6.55 -1.51 8.68
C GLY A 35 6.87 -2.98 8.89
N CYS A 36 5.83 -3.79 9.11
CA CYS A 36 6.01 -5.22 9.25
C CYS A 36 6.52 -5.83 7.94
N LEU A 37 5.97 -5.40 6.80
CA LEU A 37 6.45 -5.87 5.50
C LEU A 37 7.90 -5.49 5.27
N ASP A 38 8.27 -4.26 5.65
CA ASP A 38 9.66 -3.82 5.51
C ASP A 38 10.60 -4.68 6.35
N LYS A 39 10.19 -4.99 7.56
CA LYS A 39 10.99 -5.81 8.46
C LYS A 39 11.20 -7.21 7.90
N ASN A 40 10.22 -7.73 7.19
CA ASN A 40 10.27 -9.06 6.60
C ASN A 40 10.71 -9.05 5.14
N LYS A 41 11.10 -7.88 4.62
CA LYS A 41 11.64 -7.71 3.28
C LYS A 41 10.66 -8.14 2.20
N VAL A 42 9.38 -7.85 2.41
CA VAL A 42 8.33 -8.11 1.44
C VAL A 42 8.14 -6.84 0.61
N LEU A 43 8.38 -6.94 -0.69
CA LEU A 43 8.27 -5.79 -1.57
C LEU A 43 6.83 -5.44 -1.86
N GLN A 44 6.04 -6.42 -2.27
CA GLN A 44 4.68 -6.18 -2.70
C GLN A 44 3.71 -6.68 -1.65
N ALA A 45 2.84 -5.79 -1.15
CA ALA A 45 1.84 -6.18 -0.16
C ALA A 45 0.96 -7.28 -0.73
N GLY A 46 0.75 -8.30 0.08
CA GLY A 46 -0.01 -9.47 -0.34
C GLY A 46 0.85 -10.67 -0.68
N ASP A 47 2.10 -10.45 -1.05
CA ASP A 47 2.99 -11.57 -1.37
C ASP A 47 3.31 -12.42 -0.15
N GLU A 48 3.19 -11.84 1.03
CA GLU A 48 3.46 -12.57 2.27
C GLU A 48 2.30 -13.51 2.65
N VAL A 49 1.15 -13.34 2.03
CA VAL A 49 -0.06 -14.06 2.41
C VAL A 49 0.03 -15.51 1.94
N LYS A 50 -0.18 -16.44 2.88
CA LYS A 50 -0.18 -17.86 2.55
C LYS A 50 -1.53 -18.25 2.00
N ARG A 51 -1.51 -19.08 0.97
CA ARG A 51 -2.73 -19.57 0.34
C ARG A 51 -2.65 -21.07 0.18
N ASP A 52 -3.79 -21.73 0.24
CA ASP A 52 -3.84 -23.17 0.02
C ASP A 52 -3.85 -23.47 -1.49
N GLY A 53 -3.97 -24.74 -1.83
CA GLY A 53 -3.93 -25.14 -3.23
C GLY A 53 -5.08 -24.61 -4.06
N LYS A 54 -6.12 -24.10 -3.41
CA LYS A 54 -7.28 -23.53 -4.09
C LYS A 54 -7.23 -22.01 -4.14
N GLY A 55 -6.18 -21.42 -3.62
CA GLY A 55 -6.02 -19.98 -3.63
C GLY A 55 -6.66 -19.25 -2.46
N ASN A 56 -7.19 -19.99 -1.49
CA ASN A 56 -7.80 -19.38 -0.32
C ASN A 56 -6.73 -18.99 0.69
N VAL A 57 -6.94 -17.84 1.34
CA VAL A 57 -6.02 -17.37 2.36
C VAL A 57 -6.10 -18.28 3.59
N VAL A 58 -4.95 -18.69 4.08
CA VAL A 58 -4.87 -19.49 5.31
C VAL A 58 -4.11 -18.71 6.37
N ALA A 59 -4.34 -19.08 7.63
CA ALA A 59 -3.73 -18.40 8.75
C ALA A 59 -2.22 -18.68 8.81
N GLY A 60 -1.50 -17.82 9.53
CA GLY A 60 -0.10 -18.05 9.81
C GLY A 60 0.87 -17.30 8.94
N SER A 61 0.38 -16.39 8.08
CA SER A 61 1.28 -15.54 7.29
C SER A 61 1.94 -14.51 8.19
N VAL A 62 3.15 -14.08 7.81
CA VAL A 62 3.76 -12.95 8.53
C VAL A 62 2.87 -11.74 8.34
N CYS A 63 2.86 -10.88 9.34
CA CYS A 63 2.06 -9.64 9.31
C CYS A 63 0.56 -9.87 9.15
N ASP A 64 0.10 -11.06 9.54
CA ASP A 64 -1.31 -11.42 9.33
C ASP A 64 -2.23 -10.51 10.13
N GLY A 65 -1.94 -10.33 11.43
CA GLY A 65 -2.75 -9.46 12.27
C GLY A 65 -2.71 -8.01 11.82
N GLU A 66 -1.53 -7.55 11.46
CA GLU A 66 -1.35 -6.18 10.98
C GLU A 66 -2.11 -5.96 9.68
N ARG A 67 -2.08 -6.94 8.78
CA ARG A 67 -2.81 -6.83 7.53
C ARG A 67 -4.32 -6.76 7.77
N GLN A 68 -4.82 -7.60 8.66
CA GLN A 68 -6.25 -7.62 8.95
C GLN A 68 -6.70 -6.31 9.57
N ALA A 69 -5.92 -5.75 10.49
CA ALA A 69 -6.25 -4.46 11.09
C ALA A 69 -6.25 -3.35 10.05
N TYR A 70 -5.29 -3.35 9.17
CA TYR A 70 -5.19 -2.37 8.10
C TYR A 70 -6.38 -2.47 7.14
N GLU A 71 -6.68 -3.68 6.68
CA GLU A 71 -7.78 -3.87 5.75
C GLU A 71 -9.14 -3.57 6.41
N GLY A 72 -9.22 -3.77 7.72
CA GLY A 72 -10.45 -3.47 8.44
C GLY A 72 -10.61 -2.00 8.80
N SER A 73 -9.52 -1.26 8.83
CA SER A 73 -9.55 0.17 9.22
C SER A 73 -9.64 1.10 8.02
N CYS A 74 -9.33 0.62 6.83
CA CYS A 74 -9.28 1.45 5.64
C CYS A 74 -10.25 0.94 4.59
N ALA A 75 -10.82 1.84 3.81
CA ALA A 75 -11.62 1.44 2.67
C ALA A 75 -10.72 0.72 1.66
N LYS A 76 -11.31 -0.21 0.90
CA LYS A 76 -10.54 -1.02 -0.04
C LYS A 76 -9.78 -0.17 -1.06
N ALA A 77 -10.40 0.89 -1.54
CA ALA A 77 -9.73 1.75 -2.52
C ALA A 77 -8.48 2.39 -1.92
N TRP A 78 -8.52 2.76 -0.65
CA TRP A 78 -7.37 3.32 0.03
C TRP A 78 -6.28 2.28 0.25
N VAL A 79 -6.69 1.06 0.62
CA VAL A 79 -5.75 -0.05 0.78
C VAL A 79 -5.00 -0.29 -0.52
N ASP A 80 -5.73 -0.41 -1.62
CA ASP A 80 -5.12 -0.65 -2.92
C ASP A 80 -4.17 0.48 -3.31
N TYR A 81 -4.59 1.72 -3.08
CA TYR A 81 -3.78 2.88 -3.40
C TYR A 81 -2.48 2.90 -2.59
N PHE A 82 -2.58 2.72 -1.28
CA PHE A 82 -1.40 2.78 -0.42
C PHE A 82 -0.44 1.64 -0.71
N ASN A 83 -0.97 0.45 -0.97
CA ASN A 83 -0.12 -0.70 -1.28
C ASN A 83 0.64 -0.49 -2.58
N LYS A 84 -0.05 0.01 -3.60
CA LYS A 84 0.58 0.29 -4.88
C LYS A 84 1.63 1.39 -4.75
N ARG A 85 1.30 2.44 -4.02
CA ARG A 85 2.22 3.56 -3.82
C ARG A 85 3.50 3.10 -3.13
N ARG A 86 3.36 2.25 -2.12
CA ARG A 86 4.52 1.70 -1.41
C ARG A 86 5.42 0.93 -2.36
N THR A 87 4.85 0.04 -3.16
CA THR A 87 5.63 -0.76 -4.10
C THR A 87 6.38 0.11 -5.09
N LEU A 88 5.71 1.12 -5.63
CA LEU A 88 6.35 2.03 -6.58
C LEU A 88 7.49 2.81 -5.93
N GLU A 89 7.28 3.25 -4.71
CA GLU A 89 8.31 4.01 -4.01
C GLU A 89 9.53 3.14 -3.71
N LEU A 90 9.30 1.90 -3.29
CA LEU A 90 10.42 0.99 -3.02
C LEU A 90 11.21 0.68 -4.28
N ARG A 91 10.51 0.53 -5.41
CA ARG A 91 11.19 0.29 -6.68
C ARG A 91 12.03 1.50 -7.10
N ARG A 92 11.48 2.69 -6.88
CA ARG A 92 12.22 3.92 -7.18
C ARG A 92 13.49 4.02 -6.35
N LEU A 93 13.38 3.74 -5.05
CA LEU A 93 14.54 3.78 -4.18
C LEU A 93 15.58 2.73 -4.55
N ALA A 94 15.13 1.54 -4.96
CA ALA A 94 16.05 0.49 -5.38
C ALA A 94 16.79 0.91 -6.65
N THR A 95 16.11 1.57 -7.58
CA THR A 95 16.72 2.05 -8.81
C THR A 95 17.78 3.11 -8.50
N ILE A 96 17.47 4.03 -7.57
CA ILE A 96 18.44 5.05 -7.16
C ILE A 96 19.66 4.39 -6.52
N ALA A 97 19.43 3.44 -5.62
CA ALA A 97 20.53 2.77 -4.95
C ALA A 97 21.42 2.02 -5.93
N ALA A 98 20.82 1.37 -6.93
CA ALA A 98 21.58 0.66 -7.95
C ALA A 98 22.42 1.64 -8.78
N ALA A 99 21.86 2.80 -9.11
CA ALA A 99 22.58 3.81 -9.87
C ALA A 99 23.74 4.38 -9.07
N GLU A 100 23.54 4.61 -7.77
CA GLU A 100 24.60 5.09 -6.91
C GLU A 100 25.73 4.08 -6.79
N LYS A 101 25.35 2.82 -6.70
CA LYS A 101 26.32 1.76 -6.56
C LYS A 101 27.14 1.62 -7.84
N SER A 102 26.55 1.88 -9.00
CA SER A 102 27.25 1.80 -10.27
C SER A 102 28.09 3.04 -10.55
N GLY A 103 27.98 4.06 -9.73
CA GLY A 103 28.73 5.31 -9.92
C GLY A 103 28.10 6.29 -10.87
N ASP A 104 26.84 6.12 -11.22
CA ASP A 104 26.14 7.00 -12.14
C ASP A 104 25.45 8.12 -11.38
N ALA A 105 26.25 9.01 -10.82
CA ALA A 105 25.74 10.06 -9.94
C ALA A 105 24.84 11.06 -10.67
N ALA A 106 25.13 11.36 -11.92
CA ALA A 106 24.30 12.29 -12.69
C ALA A 106 22.90 11.74 -12.87
N LYS A 107 22.79 10.46 -13.11
CA LYS A 107 21.50 9.80 -13.27
C LYS A 107 20.72 9.80 -11.96
N VAL A 108 21.41 9.60 -10.86
CA VAL A 108 20.79 9.67 -9.54
C VAL A 108 20.25 11.05 -9.28
N ASP A 109 21.02 12.07 -9.59
CA ASP A 109 20.58 13.45 -9.38
C ASP A 109 19.37 13.78 -10.21
N ALA A 110 19.31 13.30 -11.44
CA ALA A 110 18.16 13.50 -12.29
C ALA A 110 16.90 12.86 -11.68
N TRP A 111 17.06 11.69 -11.14
CA TRP A 111 15.94 11.00 -10.49
C TRP A 111 15.44 11.76 -9.26
N LYS A 112 16.37 12.27 -8.46
CA LYS A 112 15.99 12.93 -7.21
C LYS A 112 15.34 14.28 -7.44
N SER A 113 15.60 14.91 -8.57
CA SER A 113 15.02 16.19 -8.86
C SER A 113 13.71 16.14 -9.62
N VAL A 114 13.23 14.95 -9.97
CA VAL A 114 11.95 14.83 -10.66
C VAL A 114 10.82 15.20 -9.70
N PRO A 115 9.90 16.08 -10.12
CA PRO A 115 8.79 16.48 -9.24
C PRO A 115 8.00 15.26 -8.79
N GLY A 116 7.72 15.22 -7.49
CA GLY A 116 6.96 14.13 -6.92
C GLY A 116 7.76 12.89 -6.63
N ALA A 117 9.00 12.81 -7.04
CA ALA A 117 9.83 11.63 -6.80
C ALA A 117 10.31 11.53 -5.36
N ALA A 118 10.32 12.61 -4.65
CA ALA A 118 10.87 12.66 -3.30
C ALA A 118 9.85 12.37 -2.23
N ARG A 119 8.78 11.74 -2.57
CA ARG A 119 7.80 11.52 -1.58
C ARG A 119 7.62 10.18 -1.16
#